data_ce051a031aedb98ba634badc4c365308
#
_entry.id   ce051a031aedb98ba634badc4c365308
#
_cell.length_a   1.000
_cell.length_b   1.000
_cell.length_c   1.000
_cell.angle_alpha   90.00
_cell.angle_beta   90.00
_cell.angle_gamma   90.00
#
_symmetry.space_group_name_H-M   'P 1'
#
loop_
_entity.id
_entity.type
_entity.pdbx_description
1 polymer ?
#
loop_
_entity_poly.entity_id
_entity_poly.type
_entity_poly.pdbx_seq_one_letter_code
_entity_poly.pdbx_strand_id
1 'polypeptide(L)'
;MIRNEYFLGLIAGISVVFIWSFWLVVTRSGVSSTLTIYDFAAFRYGLSSLIALPIVLYFKPWKTMSFGKVITITFLLGPIYILCVFSGFIYAPASHGGIFMNGLMPFFTLIFGFFLL
;
A
#
# COMPACT_ATOMS: atom_id res chain seq x y z
N MET A 1 -17.72 -26.32 12.95
CA MET A 1 -17.75 -24.93 12.41
C MET A 1 -16.46 -24.18 12.68
N ILE A 2 -15.97 -24.06 13.90
CA ILE A 2 -14.75 -23.30 14.29
C ILE A 2 -13.50 -23.71 13.48
N ARG A 3 -13.29 -24.99 13.17
CA ARG A 3 -12.11 -25.49 12.44
C ARG A 3 -12.03 -25.01 10.99
N ASN A 4 -13.15 -24.76 10.33
CA ASN A 4 -13.16 -24.22 8.96
C ASN A 4 -12.79 -22.75 8.91
N GLU A 5 -13.16 -21.98 9.93
CA GLU A 5 -12.84 -20.54 10.00
C GLU A 5 -11.36 -20.30 10.24
N TYR A 6 -10.71 -21.12 11.10
CA TYR A 6 -9.26 -21.06 11.28
C TYR A 6 -8.50 -21.42 10.00
N PHE A 7 -8.96 -22.41 9.27
CA PHE A 7 -8.33 -22.83 8.01
C PHE A 7 -8.48 -21.76 6.92
N LEU A 8 -9.66 -21.17 6.79
CA LEU A 8 -9.89 -20.04 5.90
C LEU A 8 -9.05 -18.82 6.28
N GLY A 9 -8.95 -18.52 7.57
CA GLY A 9 -8.10 -17.44 8.07
C GLY A 9 -6.61 -17.67 7.76
N LEU A 10 -6.13 -18.90 7.89
CA LEU A 10 -4.75 -19.27 7.55
C LEU A 10 -4.48 -19.11 6.05
N ILE A 11 -5.38 -19.61 5.20
CA ILE A 11 -5.25 -19.45 3.75
C ILE A 11 -5.26 -17.96 3.37
N ALA A 12 -6.17 -17.18 3.93
CA ALA A 12 -6.24 -15.74 3.68
C ALA A 12 -4.93 -15.04 4.09
N GLY A 13 -4.41 -15.36 5.28
CA GLY A 13 -3.12 -14.81 5.76
C GLY A 13 -1.96 -15.16 4.84
N ILE A 14 -1.83 -16.42 4.44
CA ILE A 14 -0.80 -16.86 3.49
C ILE A 14 -0.96 -16.12 2.15
N SER A 15 -2.17 -16.01 1.63
CA SER A 15 -2.45 -15.29 0.38
C SER A 15 -2.03 -13.82 0.45
N VAL A 16 -2.30 -13.15 1.55
CA VAL A 16 -1.88 -11.77 1.77
C VAL A 16 -0.35 -11.64 1.74
N VAL A 17 0.36 -12.56 2.42
CA VAL A 17 1.83 -12.56 2.42
C VAL A 17 2.39 -12.75 1.01
N PHE A 18 1.82 -13.67 0.21
CA PHE A 18 2.22 -13.87 -1.18
C PHE A 18 1.98 -12.63 -2.04
N ILE A 19 0.79 -12.02 -1.96
CA ILE A 19 0.43 -10.82 -2.71
C ILE A 19 1.39 -9.66 -2.38
N TRP A 20 1.66 -9.44 -1.09
CA TRP A 20 2.55 -8.37 -0.64
C TRP A 20 4.00 -8.63 -1.05
N SER A 21 4.49 -9.85 -0.92
CA SER A 21 5.85 -10.22 -1.36
C SER A 21 6.02 -10.05 -2.86
N PHE A 22 5.04 -10.50 -3.64
CA PHE A 22 5.03 -10.31 -5.08
C PHE A 22 5.03 -8.83 -5.47
N TRP A 23 4.23 -8.00 -4.77
CA TRP A 23 4.23 -6.57 -4.98
C TRP A 23 5.61 -5.92 -4.76
N LEU A 24 6.33 -6.31 -3.70
CA LEU A 24 7.68 -5.79 -3.43
C LEU A 24 8.66 -6.13 -4.56
N VAL A 25 8.63 -7.38 -5.04
CA VAL A 25 9.50 -7.84 -6.12
C VAL A 25 9.18 -7.12 -7.44
N VAL A 26 7.91 -7.04 -7.80
CA VAL A 26 7.46 -6.32 -9.01
C VAL A 26 7.81 -4.83 -8.94
N THR A 27 7.61 -4.21 -7.79
CA THR A 27 7.97 -2.80 -7.59
C THR A 27 9.47 -2.58 -7.78
N ARG A 28 10.31 -3.41 -7.17
CA ARG A 28 11.77 -3.31 -7.33
C ARG A 28 12.19 -3.52 -8.78
N SER A 29 11.62 -4.52 -9.46
CA SER A 29 11.90 -4.79 -10.87
C SER A 29 11.46 -3.63 -11.76
N GLY A 30 10.29 -3.05 -11.51
CA GLY A 30 9.76 -1.90 -12.25
C GLY A 30 10.64 -0.65 -12.09
N VAL A 31 11.00 -0.31 -10.86
CA VAL A 31 11.84 0.85 -10.56
C VAL A 31 13.28 0.68 -11.09
N SER A 32 13.75 -0.57 -11.25
CA SER A 32 15.06 -0.88 -11.82
C SER A 32 15.06 -0.98 -13.35
N SER A 33 13.91 -0.81 -13.99
CA SER A 33 13.78 -0.83 -15.45
C SER A 33 14.14 0.52 -16.06
N THR A 34 13.89 0.67 -17.36
CA THR A 34 14.06 1.94 -18.08
C THR A 34 13.00 3.00 -17.74
N LEU A 35 11.95 2.60 -17.01
CA LEU A 35 10.89 3.50 -16.57
C LEU A 35 11.35 4.35 -15.40
N THR A 36 10.94 5.61 -15.39
CA THR A 36 11.15 6.46 -14.22
C THR A 36 10.19 6.09 -13.09
N ILE A 37 10.52 6.47 -11.85
CA ILE A 37 9.63 6.27 -10.69
C ILE A 37 8.28 6.97 -10.88
N TYR A 38 8.26 8.07 -11.63
CA TYR A 38 7.05 8.82 -11.95
C TYR A 38 6.15 8.05 -12.95
N ASP A 39 6.73 7.45 -13.97
CA ASP A 39 6.00 6.62 -14.93
C ASP A 39 5.36 5.43 -14.23
N PHE A 40 6.13 4.77 -13.37
CA PHE A 40 5.63 3.62 -12.62
C PHE A 40 4.51 4.01 -11.63
N ALA A 41 4.64 5.16 -10.98
CA ALA A 41 3.58 5.71 -10.12
C ALA A 41 2.34 6.09 -10.94
N ALA A 42 2.52 6.71 -12.11
CA ALA A 42 1.42 7.09 -12.99
C ALA A 42 0.64 5.87 -13.51
N PHE A 43 1.33 4.81 -13.94
CA PHE A 43 0.68 3.55 -14.31
C PHE A 43 -0.10 2.94 -13.14
N ARG A 44 0.50 2.87 -11.95
CA ARG A 44 -0.13 2.32 -10.76
C ARG A 44 -1.41 3.07 -10.40
N TYR A 45 -1.34 4.39 -10.27
CA TYR A 45 -2.50 5.21 -9.90
C TYR A 45 -3.50 5.36 -11.03
N GLY A 46 -3.04 5.49 -12.28
CA GLY A 46 -3.89 5.60 -13.44
C GLY A 46 -4.79 4.38 -13.60
N LEU A 47 -4.22 3.18 -13.65
CA LEU A 47 -4.98 1.94 -13.75
C LEU A 47 -5.90 1.71 -12.54
N SER A 48 -5.38 1.92 -11.33
CA SER A 48 -6.19 1.78 -10.11
C SER A 48 -7.35 2.77 -10.08
N SER A 49 -7.13 4.00 -10.52
CA SER A 49 -8.17 5.03 -10.58
C SER A 49 -9.26 4.71 -11.59
N LEU A 50 -8.89 4.19 -12.77
CA LEU A 50 -9.85 3.77 -13.77
C LEU A 50 -10.76 2.63 -13.27
N ILE A 51 -10.20 1.66 -12.57
CA ILE A 51 -10.95 0.54 -11.98
C ILE A 51 -11.81 1.02 -10.80
N ALA A 52 -11.27 1.88 -9.94
CA ALA A 52 -11.97 2.37 -8.76
C ALA A 52 -13.03 3.43 -9.06
N LEU A 53 -12.91 4.17 -10.18
CA LEU A 53 -13.78 5.29 -10.51
C LEU A 53 -15.28 4.94 -10.46
N PRO A 54 -15.78 3.86 -11.11
CA PRO A 54 -17.20 3.54 -11.06
C PRO A 54 -17.66 3.21 -9.62
N ILE A 55 -16.81 2.57 -8.80
CA ILE A 55 -17.11 2.24 -7.41
C ILE A 55 -17.21 3.53 -6.59
N VAL A 56 -16.25 4.43 -6.73
CA VAL A 56 -16.21 5.71 -6.01
C VAL A 56 -17.38 6.61 -6.41
N LEU A 57 -17.76 6.62 -7.68
CA LEU A 57 -18.93 7.38 -8.16
C LEU A 57 -20.25 6.81 -7.63
N TYR A 58 -20.33 5.50 -7.47
CA TYR A 58 -21.51 4.83 -6.90
C TYR A 58 -21.67 5.11 -5.40
N PHE A 59 -20.64 4.88 -4.60
CA PHE A 59 -20.70 5.03 -3.14
C PHE A 59 -20.60 6.48 -2.64
N LYS A 60 -20.07 7.40 -3.46
CA LYS A 60 -19.93 8.84 -3.16
C LYS A 60 -19.32 9.13 -1.78
N PRO A 61 -18.15 8.57 -1.43
CA PRO A 61 -17.57 8.66 -0.09
C PRO A 61 -17.31 10.12 0.38
N TRP A 62 -17.19 11.06 -0.54
CA TRP A 62 -17.05 12.49 -0.22
C TRP A 62 -18.27 13.10 0.48
N LYS A 63 -19.42 12.41 0.48
CA LYS A 63 -20.60 12.86 1.24
C LYS A 63 -20.52 12.55 2.73
N THR A 64 -19.72 11.57 3.11
CA THR A 64 -19.58 11.10 4.50
C THR A 64 -18.33 11.62 5.20
N MET A 65 -17.33 12.05 4.44
CA MET A 65 -16.06 12.55 4.97
C MET A 65 -15.87 14.03 4.64
N SER A 66 -15.28 14.79 5.55
CA SER A 66 -14.93 16.19 5.25
C SER A 66 -13.83 16.24 4.18
N PHE A 67 -13.92 17.21 3.28
CA PHE A 67 -13.01 17.38 2.15
C PHE A 67 -11.53 17.48 2.59
N GLY A 68 -11.26 18.17 3.70
CA GLY A 68 -9.92 18.27 4.26
C GLY A 68 -9.34 16.90 4.64
N LYS A 69 -10.13 16.02 5.29
CA LYS A 69 -9.70 14.66 5.64
C LYS A 69 -9.41 13.83 4.38
N VAL A 70 -10.24 13.94 3.36
CA VAL A 70 -10.03 13.22 2.09
C VAL A 70 -8.71 13.65 1.46
N ILE A 71 -8.45 14.95 1.35
CA ILE A 71 -7.20 15.47 0.79
C ILE A 71 -5.99 14.99 1.60
N THR A 72 -6.02 15.12 2.93
CA THR A 72 -4.91 14.71 3.79
C THR A 72 -4.59 13.22 3.63
N ILE A 73 -5.60 12.36 3.69
CA ILE A 73 -5.41 10.91 3.53
C ILE A 73 -4.88 10.59 2.12
N THR A 74 -5.44 11.22 1.08
CA THR A 74 -5.03 10.99 -0.30
C THR A 74 -3.57 11.39 -0.52
N PHE A 75 -3.13 12.53 0.02
CA PHE A 75 -1.73 12.95 -0.12
C PHE A 75 -0.77 12.08 0.68
N LEU A 76 -1.08 11.78 1.94
CA LEU A 76 -0.18 11.00 2.81
C LEU A 76 -0.05 9.55 2.38
N LEU A 77 -1.15 8.88 2.07
CA LEU A 77 -1.16 7.45 1.67
C LEU A 77 -1.03 7.24 0.16
N GLY A 78 -1.17 8.29 -0.62
CA GLY A 78 -1.11 8.25 -2.07
C GLY A 78 0.27 8.61 -2.61
N PRO A 79 0.38 9.72 -3.36
CA PRO A 79 1.58 10.05 -4.12
C PRO A 79 2.85 10.18 -3.28
N ILE A 80 2.79 10.84 -2.13
CA ILE A 80 3.95 11.04 -1.26
C ILE A 80 4.51 9.71 -0.78
N TYR A 81 3.64 8.85 -0.23
CA TYR A 81 4.04 7.53 0.24
C TYR A 81 4.69 6.70 -0.87
N ILE A 82 4.05 6.60 -2.02
CA ILE A 82 4.54 5.77 -3.12
C ILE A 82 5.85 6.30 -3.72
N LEU A 83 5.99 7.60 -3.87
CA LEU A 83 7.24 8.18 -4.35
C LEU A 83 8.39 7.94 -3.38
N CYS A 84 8.17 8.05 -2.07
CA CYS A 84 9.17 7.70 -1.06
C CYS A 84 9.56 6.21 -1.16
N VAL A 85 8.58 5.31 -1.30
CA VAL A 85 8.82 3.86 -1.45
C VAL A 85 9.61 3.56 -2.72
N PHE A 86 9.20 4.11 -3.86
CA PHE A 86 9.89 3.87 -5.13
C PHE A 86 11.31 4.45 -5.13
N SER A 87 11.50 5.64 -4.56
CA SER A 87 12.84 6.22 -4.38
C SER A 87 13.71 5.33 -3.51
N GLY A 88 13.18 4.77 -2.44
CA GLY A 88 13.90 3.80 -1.60
C GLY A 88 14.33 2.55 -2.38
N PHE A 89 13.46 2.04 -3.24
CA PHE A 89 13.76 0.86 -4.06
C PHE A 89 14.77 1.10 -5.18
N ILE A 90 15.12 2.34 -5.53
CA ILE A 90 16.26 2.61 -6.41
C ILE A 90 17.57 2.09 -5.78
N TYR A 91 17.69 2.23 -4.45
CA TYR A 91 18.92 1.94 -3.72
C TYR A 91 18.90 0.63 -2.94
N ALA A 92 17.71 0.08 -2.67
CA ALA A 92 17.54 -1.08 -1.79
C ALA A 92 16.89 -2.27 -2.52
N PRO A 93 17.30 -3.51 -2.20
CA PRO A 93 16.65 -4.71 -2.72
C PRO A 93 15.23 -4.89 -2.13
N ALA A 94 14.39 -5.70 -2.80
CA ALA A 94 13.02 -5.97 -2.37
C ALA A 94 12.91 -6.53 -0.94
N SER A 95 13.90 -7.30 -0.48
CA SER A 95 13.98 -7.84 0.87
C SER A 95 14.02 -6.77 1.96
N HIS A 96 14.68 -5.63 1.71
CA HIS A 96 14.69 -4.51 2.63
C HIS A 96 13.28 -3.90 2.79
N GLY A 97 12.50 -3.83 1.71
CA GLY A 97 11.09 -3.42 1.79
C GLY A 97 10.27 -4.33 2.71
N GLY A 98 10.45 -5.64 2.61
CA GLY A 98 9.78 -6.60 3.51
C GLY A 98 10.13 -6.39 4.99
N ILE A 99 11.42 -6.20 5.28
CA ILE A 99 11.91 -6.04 6.66
C ILE A 99 11.54 -4.66 7.21
N PHE A 100 11.88 -3.58 6.51
CA PHE A 100 11.75 -2.22 7.05
C PHE A 100 10.34 -1.66 6.92
N MET A 101 9.65 -1.87 5.80
CA MET A 101 8.29 -1.35 5.66
C MET A 101 7.27 -2.16 6.46
N ASN A 102 7.24 -3.48 6.25
CA ASN A 102 6.21 -4.32 6.86
C ASN A 102 6.61 -4.79 8.26
N GLY A 103 7.88 -5.11 8.50
CA GLY A 103 8.37 -5.61 9.78
C GLY A 103 8.42 -4.55 10.88
N LEU A 104 8.77 -3.29 10.54
CA LEU A 104 8.82 -2.21 11.52
C LEU A 104 7.49 -1.48 11.71
N MET A 105 6.52 -1.66 10.82
CA MET A 105 5.22 -0.98 10.92
C MET A 105 4.51 -1.20 12.27
N PRO A 106 4.38 -2.44 12.80
CA PRO A 106 3.76 -2.67 14.11
C PRO A 106 4.50 -1.95 15.25
N PHE A 107 5.83 -1.91 15.18
CA PHE A 107 6.66 -1.26 16.17
C PHE A 107 6.42 0.26 16.21
N PHE A 108 6.44 0.93 15.07
CA PHE A 108 6.12 2.36 14.99
C PHE A 108 4.67 2.65 15.38
N THR A 109 3.75 1.78 15.00
CA THR A 109 2.33 1.93 15.38
C THR A 109 2.16 1.88 16.91
N LEU A 110 2.87 1.00 17.61
CA LEU A 110 2.86 0.94 19.07
C LEU A 110 3.45 2.20 19.70
N ILE A 111 4.61 2.67 19.21
CA ILE A 111 5.26 3.89 19.70
C ILE A 111 4.33 5.10 19.54
N PHE A 112 3.85 5.34 18.32
CA PHE A 112 2.97 6.48 18.06
C PHE A 112 1.62 6.35 18.77
N GLY A 113 1.06 5.15 18.88
CA GLY A 113 -0.14 4.89 19.66
C GLY A 113 0.03 5.26 21.14
N PHE A 114 1.17 4.94 21.74
CA PHE A 114 1.47 5.29 23.13
C PHE A 114 1.57 6.81 23.36
N PHE A 115 2.07 7.58 22.39
CA PHE A 115 2.19 9.03 22.52
C PHE A 115 0.94 9.81 22.11
N LEU A 116 0.05 9.22 21.30
CA LEU A 116 -1.11 9.90 20.73
C LEU A 116 -2.45 9.50 21.38
N LEU A 117 -2.53 8.39 22.09
CA LEU A 117 -3.69 7.86 22.79
C LEU A 117 -3.49 7.85 24.30
#